data_dfd1db88bbd9a3a512681aa60ef3370e
#
_entry.id   dfd1db88bbd9a3a512681aa60ef3370e
#
_cell.length_a   1.000
_cell.length_b   1.000
_cell.length_c   1.000
_cell.angle_alpha   90.00
_cell.angle_beta   90.00
_cell.angle_gamma   90.00
#
_symmetry.space_group_name_H-M   'P 1'
#
loop_
_entity.id
_entity.type
_entity.pdbx_description
1 polymer ?
#
loop_
_entity_poly.entity_id
_entity_poly.type
_entity_poly.pdbx_seq_one_letter_code
_entity_poly.pdbx_strand_id
1 'polypeptide(L)'
;MKLDHVVYFTNENLADVIEEQNQDGYGAVMGGRHEQWGTANALLYTNNAYIEWLTLEDREKAEKAAVDQPLVAQLLHDQSYGNGWATICFSVDHLENLKEELDNKGFQTTDIIPASRKTREGQLLRWNMLFIEQSSTDELPYPFFIEWDESEAQRFARLDEQGTRTVVHKKRSIIECIFFVEDPLRETGEWAVLLSQKVGDANDIRIGDVVFRFVEKQGVPERLGDVRFSDNG
;
A
#
# COMPACT_ATOMS: atom_id res chain seq x y z
N MET A 1 12.36 -4.99 -6.66
CA MET A 1 11.08 -4.29 -6.38
C MET A 1 9.91 -5.21 -6.70
N LYS A 2 8.88 -5.29 -5.84
CA LYS A 2 7.64 -6.06 -5.99
C LYS A 2 6.50 -5.30 -5.33
N LEU A 3 5.24 -5.53 -5.75
CA LEU A 3 4.08 -5.06 -4.99
C LEU A 3 4.12 -5.71 -3.59
N ASP A 4 4.12 -4.88 -2.55
CA ASP A 4 4.04 -5.35 -1.16
C ASP A 4 2.58 -5.38 -0.70
N HIS A 5 1.88 -4.26 -0.87
CA HIS A 5 0.46 -4.16 -0.52
C HIS A 5 -0.25 -3.02 -1.25
N VAL A 6 -1.57 -3.11 -1.22
CA VAL A 6 -2.49 -2.06 -1.62
C VAL A 6 -3.19 -1.51 -0.40
N VAL A 7 -3.39 -0.19 -0.34
CA VAL A 7 -3.98 0.49 0.82
C VAL A 7 -5.42 0.90 0.51
N TYR A 8 -6.31 0.56 1.42
CA TYR A 8 -7.71 0.97 1.42
C TYR A 8 -7.99 1.80 2.66
N PHE A 9 -8.37 3.06 2.51
CA PHE A 9 -8.78 3.90 3.63
C PHE A 9 -10.22 3.58 4.04
N THR A 10 -10.44 3.41 5.32
CA THR A 10 -11.78 3.12 5.85
C THR A 10 -12.09 3.94 7.10
N ASN A 11 -13.35 4.36 7.22
CA ASN A 11 -13.92 4.96 8.43
C ASN A 11 -14.68 3.92 9.26
N GLU A 12 -14.73 2.67 8.81
CA GLU A 12 -15.42 1.58 9.49
C GLU A 12 -14.58 1.02 10.65
N ASN A 13 -15.25 0.34 11.57
CA ASN A 13 -14.56 -0.42 12.59
C ASN A 13 -13.85 -1.62 11.94
N LEU A 14 -12.55 -1.77 12.21
CA LEU A 14 -11.76 -2.86 11.63
C LEU A 14 -12.27 -4.26 11.99
N ALA A 15 -12.95 -4.42 13.14
CA ALA A 15 -13.57 -5.70 13.50
C ALA A 15 -14.72 -6.05 12.55
N ASP A 16 -15.51 -5.06 12.12
CA ASP A 16 -16.61 -5.25 11.18
C ASP A 16 -16.06 -5.57 9.77
N VAL A 17 -15.02 -4.87 9.33
CA VAL A 17 -14.29 -5.17 8.07
C VAL A 17 -13.76 -6.61 8.07
N ILE A 18 -13.13 -7.03 9.18
CA ILE A 18 -12.60 -8.40 9.31
C ILE A 18 -13.73 -9.42 9.28
N GLU A 19 -14.85 -9.16 9.96
CA GLU A 19 -16.00 -10.06 9.99
C GLU A 19 -16.60 -10.23 8.59
N GLU A 20 -16.79 -9.15 7.84
CA GLU A 20 -17.29 -9.17 6.46
C GLU A 20 -16.39 -10.02 5.56
N GLN A 21 -15.07 -9.74 5.55
CA GLN A 21 -14.12 -10.49 4.73
C GLN A 21 -14.06 -11.97 5.13
N ASN A 22 -14.28 -12.29 6.41
CA ASN A 22 -14.27 -13.67 6.89
C ASN A 22 -15.57 -14.42 6.55
N GLN A 23 -16.72 -13.73 6.45
CA GLN A 23 -17.95 -14.32 5.92
C GLN A 23 -17.78 -14.76 4.46
N ASP A 24 -17.00 -14.01 3.67
CA ASP A 24 -16.63 -14.36 2.31
C ASP A 24 -15.50 -15.42 2.21
N GLY A 25 -14.98 -15.86 3.36
CA GLY A 25 -13.96 -16.90 3.45
C GLY A 25 -12.54 -16.45 3.20
N TYR A 26 -12.27 -15.14 3.19
CA TYR A 26 -10.95 -14.60 2.83
C TYR A 26 -9.92 -14.60 3.96
N GLY A 27 -10.33 -14.65 5.22
CA GLY A 27 -9.41 -14.79 6.34
C GLY A 27 -8.63 -13.50 6.69
N ALA A 28 -9.32 -12.34 6.70
CA ALA A 28 -8.73 -11.09 7.15
C ALA A 28 -8.41 -11.13 8.65
N VAL A 29 -7.37 -10.42 9.06
CA VAL A 29 -6.87 -10.38 10.45
C VAL A 29 -6.59 -8.96 10.90
N MET A 30 -6.62 -8.71 12.21
CA MET A 30 -6.12 -7.46 12.78
C MET A 30 -4.62 -7.38 12.55
N GLY A 31 -4.16 -6.32 11.91
CA GLY A 31 -2.75 -6.07 11.65
C GLY A 31 -2.04 -5.50 12.88
N GLY A 32 -2.57 -4.38 13.40
CA GLY A 32 -2.04 -3.74 14.60
C GLY A 32 -2.36 -2.26 14.68
N ARG A 33 -1.78 -1.61 15.71
CA ARG A 33 -1.88 -0.18 15.95
C ARG A 33 -0.56 0.50 15.69
N HIS A 34 -0.61 1.63 15.03
CA HIS A 34 0.53 2.53 14.84
C HIS A 34 0.36 3.68 15.85
N GLU A 35 0.71 3.41 17.12
CA GLU A 35 0.44 4.32 18.24
C GLU A 35 1.03 5.72 18.03
N GLN A 36 2.20 5.80 17.36
CA GLN A 36 2.88 7.06 17.05
C GLN A 36 2.14 7.87 15.96
N TRP A 37 1.34 7.21 15.12
CA TRP A 37 0.63 7.83 14.00
C TRP A 37 -0.89 7.99 14.23
N GLY A 38 -1.41 7.43 15.31
CA GLY A 38 -2.83 7.47 15.60
C GLY A 38 -3.69 6.68 14.62
N THR A 39 -3.13 5.62 14.01
CA THR A 39 -3.80 4.77 13.02
C THR A 39 -3.75 3.30 13.42
N ALA A 40 -4.66 2.50 12.86
CA ALA A 40 -4.66 1.05 12.97
C ALA A 40 -5.01 0.42 11.62
N ASN A 41 -4.70 -0.86 11.47
CA ASN A 41 -4.98 -1.58 10.24
C ASN A 41 -5.54 -3.00 10.46
N ALA A 42 -6.29 -3.46 9.45
CA ALA A 42 -6.61 -4.86 9.21
C ALA A 42 -5.93 -5.32 7.92
N LEU A 43 -5.58 -6.58 7.82
CA LEU A 43 -4.79 -7.13 6.73
C LEU A 43 -5.47 -8.36 6.13
N LEU A 44 -5.47 -8.46 4.81
CA LEU A 44 -5.83 -9.65 4.06
C LEU A 44 -4.67 -10.04 3.15
N TYR A 45 -4.03 -11.14 3.48
CA TYR A 45 -2.93 -11.65 2.67
C TYR A 45 -3.42 -12.31 1.38
N THR A 46 -2.60 -12.26 0.35
CA THR A 46 -2.76 -13.01 -0.90
C THR A 46 -1.49 -13.83 -1.16
N ASN A 47 -1.39 -14.44 -2.32
CA ASN A 47 -0.19 -15.18 -2.69
C ASN A 47 1.05 -14.28 -2.86
N ASN A 48 0.87 -13.08 -3.40
CA ASN A 48 1.95 -12.19 -3.84
C ASN A 48 1.99 -10.83 -3.13
N ALA A 49 0.96 -10.47 -2.37
CA ALA A 49 0.85 -9.17 -1.70
C ALA A 49 -0.15 -9.24 -0.54
N TYR A 50 -0.58 -8.09 -0.01
CA TYR A 50 -1.73 -8.02 0.90
C TYR A 50 -2.54 -6.74 0.69
N ILE A 51 -3.78 -6.73 1.19
CA ILE A 51 -4.62 -5.55 1.32
C ILE A 51 -4.46 -5.03 2.73
N GLU A 52 -4.24 -3.73 2.88
CA GLU A 52 -4.24 -3.02 4.14
C GLU A 52 -5.47 -2.12 4.23
N TRP A 53 -6.41 -2.43 5.11
CA TRP A 53 -7.44 -1.47 5.53
C TRP A 53 -6.86 -0.60 6.63
N LEU A 54 -6.62 0.67 6.32
CA LEU A 54 -6.05 1.65 7.23
C LEU A 54 -7.15 2.59 7.73
N THR A 55 -7.26 2.74 9.04
CA THR A 55 -8.23 3.62 9.69
C THR A 55 -7.57 4.58 10.67
N LEU A 56 -8.27 5.68 10.94
CA LEU A 56 -7.90 6.66 11.94
C LEU A 56 -8.45 6.23 13.31
N GLU A 57 -7.57 6.08 14.33
CA GLU A 57 -7.96 5.80 15.71
C GLU A 57 -7.89 7.05 16.61
N ASP A 58 -6.87 7.89 16.40
CA ASP A 58 -6.61 9.09 17.23
C ASP A 58 -6.27 10.25 16.30
N ARG A 59 -7.27 11.11 16.07
CA ARG A 59 -7.15 12.26 15.16
C ARG A 59 -6.06 13.23 15.60
N GLU A 60 -5.93 13.51 16.89
CA GLU A 60 -4.94 14.48 17.37
C GLU A 60 -3.51 14.00 17.14
N LYS A 61 -3.28 12.70 17.33
CA LYS A 61 -1.98 12.08 17.01
C LYS A 61 -1.73 12.06 15.50
N ALA A 62 -2.74 11.72 14.71
CA ALA A 62 -2.61 11.68 13.26
C ALA A 62 -2.31 13.06 12.66
N GLU A 63 -2.96 14.11 13.13
CA GLU A 63 -2.69 15.50 12.70
C GLU A 63 -1.24 15.91 13.02
N LYS A 64 -0.70 15.48 14.15
CA LYS A 64 0.73 15.70 14.48
C LYS A 64 1.66 14.87 13.61
N ALA A 65 1.31 13.60 13.37
CA ALA A 65 2.11 12.71 12.57
C ALA A 65 2.10 13.06 11.07
N ALA A 66 1.02 13.64 10.57
CA ALA A 66 0.86 14.03 9.16
C ALA A 66 1.92 15.05 8.68
N VAL A 67 2.60 15.74 9.60
CA VAL A 67 3.69 16.66 9.25
C VAL A 67 4.86 15.93 8.60
N ASP A 68 5.19 14.73 9.11
CA ASP A 68 6.36 13.97 8.70
C ASP A 68 5.99 12.59 8.09
N GLN A 69 4.68 12.29 8.00
CA GLN A 69 4.17 10.99 7.53
C GLN A 69 3.16 11.17 6.40
N PRO A 70 3.60 11.10 5.14
CA PRO A 70 2.74 11.38 3.97
C PRO A 70 1.50 10.50 3.88
N LEU A 71 1.58 9.20 4.23
CA LEU A 71 0.42 8.30 4.19
C LEU A 71 -0.67 8.73 5.18
N VAL A 72 -0.28 9.24 6.36
CA VAL A 72 -1.22 9.75 7.36
C VAL A 72 -1.83 11.08 6.90
N ALA A 73 -1.02 11.94 6.29
CA ALA A 73 -1.51 13.19 5.68
C ALA A 73 -2.56 12.90 4.59
N GLN A 74 -2.29 11.90 3.73
CA GLN A 74 -3.23 11.47 2.69
C GLN A 74 -4.51 10.87 3.30
N LEU A 75 -4.40 10.03 4.33
CA LEU A 75 -5.56 9.47 5.05
C LEU A 75 -6.46 10.59 5.60
N LEU A 76 -5.87 11.61 6.25
CA LEU A 76 -6.63 12.75 6.77
C LEU A 76 -7.30 13.57 5.67
N HIS A 77 -6.63 13.79 4.55
CA HIS A 77 -7.18 14.47 3.38
C HIS A 77 -8.38 13.71 2.82
N ASP A 78 -8.24 12.39 2.65
CA ASP A 78 -9.22 11.54 1.97
C ASP A 78 -10.44 11.19 2.84
N GLN A 79 -10.42 11.48 4.13
CA GLN A 79 -11.55 11.19 5.03
C GLN A 79 -12.89 11.76 4.53
N SER A 80 -12.88 12.91 3.86
CA SER A 80 -14.08 13.56 3.33
C SER A 80 -14.71 12.80 2.15
N TYR A 81 -13.94 11.94 1.46
CA TYR A 81 -14.40 11.12 0.34
C TYR A 81 -15.00 9.79 0.77
N GLY A 82 -14.87 9.43 2.07
CA GLY A 82 -15.36 8.17 2.62
C GLY A 82 -14.36 7.02 2.42
N ASN A 83 -14.89 5.79 2.37
CA ASN A 83 -14.07 4.59 2.20
C ASN A 83 -13.63 4.43 0.75
N GLY A 84 -12.40 3.99 0.51
CA GLY A 84 -11.91 3.76 -0.85
C GLY A 84 -10.47 3.30 -0.94
N TRP A 85 -10.11 2.77 -2.11
CA TRP A 85 -8.73 2.50 -2.45
C TRP A 85 -7.94 3.82 -2.48
N ALA A 86 -6.72 3.81 -1.97
CA ALA A 86 -5.91 5.01 -1.83
C ALA A 86 -4.62 4.95 -2.66
N THR A 87 -3.70 4.10 -2.28
CA THR A 87 -2.36 4.02 -2.86
C THR A 87 -1.80 2.61 -2.76
N ILE A 88 -0.56 2.43 -3.19
CA ILE A 88 0.17 1.15 -3.15
C ILE A 88 1.55 1.30 -2.54
N CYS A 89 2.06 0.20 -2.03
CA CYS A 89 3.42 0.08 -1.51
C CYS A 89 4.22 -0.95 -2.31
N PHE A 90 5.45 -0.62 -2.61
CA PHE A 90 6.41 -1.57 -3.19
C PHE A 90 7.47 -1.98 -2.16
N SER A 91 7.75 -3.28 -2.05
CA SER A 91 8.92 -3.77 -1.32
C SER A 91 10.19 -3.71 -2.17
N VAL A 92 11.27 -3.29 -1.52
CA VAL A 92 12.61 -3.21 -2.10
C VAL A 92 13.63 -3.79 -1.12
N ASP A 93 14.78 -4.20 -1.63
CA ASP A 93 15.84 -4.79 -0.82
C ASP A 93 16.75 -3.74 -0.15
N HIS A 94 16.85 -2.52 -0.75
CA HIS A 94 17.74 -1.45 -0.27
C HIS A 94 17.12 -0.08 -0.56
N LEU A 95 16.52 0.56 0.44
CA LEU A 95 15.90 1.89 0.32
C LEU A 95 16.93 3.00 0.06
N GLU A 96 18.13 2.92 0.62
CA GLU A 96 19.17 3.91 0.38
C GLU A 96 19.55 4.01 -1.12
N ASN A 97 19.71 2.85 -1.77
CA ASN A 97 20.00 2.81 -3.21
C ASN A 97 18.83 3.36 -4.04
N LEU A 98 17.60 3.02 -3.66
CA LEU A 98 16.41 3.54 -4.33
C LEU A 98 16.29 5.04 -4.15
N LYS A 99 16.55 5.56 -2.94
CA LYS A 99 16.53 6.99 -2.66
C LYS A 99 17.51 7.74 -3.58
N GLU A 100 18.75 7.28 -3.65
CA GLU A 100 19.75 7.88 -4.55
C GLU A 100 19.31 7.82 -6.02
N GLU A 101 18.71 6.70 -6.46
CA GLU A 101 18.16 6.57 -7.82
C GLU A 101 17.05 7.57 -8.10
N LEU A 102 16.11 7.74 -7.17
CA LEU A 102 14.97 8.65 -7.29
C LEU A 102 15.42 10.11 -7.28
N ASP A 103 16.33 10.47 -6.38
CA ASP A 103 16.92 11.83 -6.32
C ASP A 103 17.64 12.17 -7.64
N ASN A 104 18.40 11.20 -8.23
CA ASN A 104 19.04 11.37 -9.54
C ASN A 104 18.05 11.53 -10.71
N LYS A 105 16.83 11.00 -10.59
CA LYS A 105 15.74 11.19 -11.55
C LYS A 105 14.98 12.51 -11.35
N GLY A 106 15.28 13.25 -10.28
CA GLY A 106 14.66 14.53 -9.95
C GLY A 106 13.41 14.44 -9.07
N PHE A 107 13.09 13.27 -8.54
CA PHE A 107 12.06 13.13 -7.50
C PHE A 107 12.63 13.58 -6.15
N GLN A 108 11.87 14.37 -5.42
CA GLN A 108 12.21 14.71 -4.04
C GLN A 108 11.69 13.60 -3.14
N THR A 109 12.55 13.09 -2.27
CA THR A 109 12.18 12.00 -1.36
C THR A 109 12.31 12.44 0.10
N THR A 110 11.49 11.85 0.97
CA THR A 110 11.64 12.02 2.42
C THR A 110 12.97 11.41 2.91
N ASP A 111 13.31 11.66 4.16
CA ASP A 111 14.24 10.77 4.87
C ASP A 111 13.63 9.37 4.98
N ILE A 112 14.49 8.36 5.15
CA ILE A 112 14.05 6.99 5.41
C ILE A 112 13.44 6.93 6.82
N ILE A 113 12.18 6.57 6.91
CA ILE A 113 11.39 6.56 8.14
C ILE A 113 11.37 5.16 8.74
N PRO A 114 12.04 4.92 9.89
CA PRO A 114 11.96 3.64 10.57
C PRO A 114 10.60 3.46 11.24
N ALA A 115 10.08 2.25 11.17
CA ALA A 115 8.82 1.88 11.78
C ALA A 115 8.88 0.51 12.44
N SER A 116 8.00 0.27 13.38
CA SER A 116 7.87 -1.02 14.03
C SER A 116 6.49 -1.22 14.63
N ARG A 117 6.08 -2.47 14.76
CA ARG A 117 4.91 -2.85 15.54
C ARG A 117 5.14 -4.18 16.23
N LYS A 118 4.40 -4.42 17.29
CA LYS A 118 4.34 -5.74 17.93
C LYS A 118 3.25 -6.58 17.29
N THR A 119 3.55 -7.85 17.00
CA THR A 119 2.52 -8.83 16.66
C THR A 119 1.68 -9.16 17.88
N ARG A 120 0.57 -9.86 17.67
CA ARG A 120 -0.29 -10.36 18.75
C ARG A 120 0.48 -11.23 19.76
N GLU A 121 1.47 -11.97 19.29
CA GLU A 121 2.35 -12.85 20.09
C GLU A 121 3.51 -12.08 20.75
N GLY A 122 3.59 -10.75 20.57
CA GLY A 122 4.57 -9.89 21.19
C GLY A 122 5.91 -9.77 20.41
N GLN A 123 6.02 -10.40 19.25
CA GLN A 123 7.20 -10.25 18.38
C GLN A 123 7.26 -8.84 17.82
N LEU A 124 8.44 -8.22 17.84
CA LEU A 124 8.66 -6.91 17.24
C LEU A 124 9.03 -7.06 15.76
N LEU A 125 8.16 -6.57 14.89
CA LEU A 125 8.42 -6.40 13.46
C LEU A 125 8.98 -5.01 13.22
N ARG A 126 9.97 -4.92 12.34
CA ARG A 126 10.60 -3.65 11.95
C ARG A 126 10.65 -3.54 10.44
N TRP A 127 10.55 -2.32 9.97
CA TRP A 127 10.72 -1.97 8.56
C TRP A 127 11.12 -0.50 8.45
N ASN A 128 11.61 -0.13 7.29
CA ASN A 128 11.86 1.24 6.91
C ASN A 128 10.93 1.63 5.76
N MET A 129 10.56 2.89 5.66
CA MET A 129 9.74 3.42 4.58
C MET A 129 10.40 4.62 3.92
N LEU A 130 10.14 4.77 2.63
CA LEU A 130 10.54 5.93 1.84
C LEU A 130 9.32 6.43 1.07
N PHE A 131 9.09 7.74 1.11
CA PHE A 131 8.03 8.39 0.36
C PHE A 131 8.63 9.38 -0.64
N ILE A 132 7.88 9.67 -1.70
CA ILE A 132 8.14 10.82 -2.54
C ILE A 132 7.40 12.00 -1.94
N GLU A 133 8.09 13.14 -1.82
CA GLU A 133 7.48 14.35 -1.28
C GLU A 133 6.41 14.86 -2.24
N GLN A 134 5.18 14.87 -1.77
CA GLN A 134 4.00 15.36 -2.48
C GLN A 134 3.01 15.88 -1.46
N SER A 135 2.40 17.01 -1.74
CA SER A 135 1.28 17.50 -0.92
C SER A 135 0.09 16.58 -1.08
N SER A 136 -0.63 16.34 0.00
CA SER A 136 -1.90 15.60 -0.05
C SER A 136 -2.96 16.44 -0.74
N THR A 137 -3.35 16.04 -1.94
CA THR A 137 -4.29 16.73 -2.83
C THR A 137 -5.22 15.72 -3.49
N ASP A 138 -6.02 16.16 -4.44
CA ASP A 138 -6.85 15.30 -5.29
C ASP A 138 -6.06 14.62 -6.41
N GLU A 139 -4.80 15.02 -6.64
CA GLU A 139 -3.89 14.37 -7.58
C GLU A 139 -3.49 12.97 -7.10
N LEU A 140 -3.07 12.13 -8.03
CA LEU A 140 -2.65 10.76 -7.73
C LEU A 140 -1.45 10.75 -6.78
N PRO A 141 -1.57 10.14 -5.59
CA PRO A 141 -0.42 10.00 -4.71
C PRO A 141 0.59 9.03 -5.33
N TYR A 142 1.87 9.38 -5.25
CA TYR A 142 2.93 8.45 -5.60
C TYR A 142 2.86 7.18 -4.74
N PRO A 143 3.36 6.05 -5.26
CA PRO A 143 3.55 4.87 -4.44
C PRO A 143 4.63 5.15 -3.39
N PHE A 144 4.56 4.47 -2.27
CA PHE A 144 5.64 4.48 -1.30
C PHE A 144 6.39 3.15 -1.28
N PHE A 145 7.54 3.13 -0.60
CA PHE A 145 8.45 2.00 -0.63
C PHE A 145 8.73 1.50 0.78
N ILE A 146 8.92 0.19 0.91
CA ILE A 146 9.19 -0.47 2.19
C ILE A 146 10.38 -1.43 2.05
N GLU A 147 11.24 -1.39 3.05
CA GLU A 147 12.31 -2.36 3.28
C GLU A 147 12.05 -3.06 4.62
N TRP A 148 11.80 -4.35 4.57
CA TRP A 148 11.59 -5.18 5.75
C TRP A 148 12.91 -5.64 6.33
N ASP A 149 13.03 -5.69 7.68
CA ASP A 149 14.21 -6.29 8.36
C ASP A 149 14.33 -7.81 8.11
N GLU A 150 13.23 -8.45 7.70
CA GLU A 150 13.17 -9.87 7.34
C GLU A 150 12.96 -10.04 5.83
N SER A 151 13.54 -11.09 5.24
CA SER A 151 13.27 -11.43 3.84
C SER A 151 11.80 -11.85 3.63
N GLU A 152 11.29 -11.67 2.40
CA GLU A 152 9.93 -12.11 2.05
C GLU A 152 9.68 -13.60 2.39
N ALA A 153 10.66 -14.47 2.12
CA ALA A 153 10.57 -15.89 2.43
C ALA A 153 10.43 -16.15 3.94
N GLN A 154 11.18 -15.45 4.77
CA GLN A 154 11.08 -15.52 6.24
C GLN A 154 9.72 -14.99 6.71
N ARG A 155 9.29 -13.84 6.17
CA ARG A 155 7.97 -13.25 6.47
C ARG A 155 6.83 -14.20 6.15
N PHE A 156 6.82 -14.77 4.96
CA PHE A 156 5.78 -15.71 4.55
C PHE A 156 5.83 -17.02 5.35
N ALA A 157 7.00 -17.58 5.63
CA ALA A 157 7.12 -18.76 6.48
C ALA A 157 6.54 -18.52 7.88
N ARG A 158 6.85 -17.38 8.49
CA ARG A 158 6.31 -16.97 9.78
C ARG A 158 4.78 -16.81 9.74
N LEU A 159 4.22 -16.17 8.72
CA LEU A 159 2.78 -16.00 8.56
C LEU A 159 2.05 -17.36 8.33
N ASP A 160 2.69 -18.28 7.62
CA ASP A 160 2.20 -19.63 7.41
C ASP A 160 2.20 -20.44 8.72
N GLU A 161 3.28 -20.38 9.50
CA GLU A 161 3.41 -21.03 10.80
C GLU A 161 2.39 -20.50 11.84
N GLN A 162 2.12 -19.19 11.79
CA GLN A 162 1.12 -18.55 12.65
C GLN A 162 -0.33 -18.80 12.19
N GLY A 163 -0.54 -19.44 11.04
CA GLY A 163 -1.86 -19.66 10.47
C GLY A 163 -2.54 -18.38 9.94
N THR A 164 -1.80 -17.28 9.86
CA THR A 164 -2.27 -15.99 9.34
C THR A 164 -2.40 -16.01 7.82
N ARG A 165 -1.50 -16.73 7.14
CA ARG A 165 -1.53 -16.94 5.70
C ARG A 165 -1.80 -18.42 5.41
N THR A 166 -3.02 -18.74 5.00
CA THR A 166 -3.52 -20.10 4.79
C THR A 166 -3.50 -20.51 3.31
N VAL A 167 -3.94 -21.72 3.01
CA VAL A 167 -4.08 -22.22 1.63
C VAL A 167 -5.02 -21.34 0.79
N VAL A 168 -6.07 -20.77 1.38
CA VAL A 168 -7.00 -19.87 0.67
C VAL A 168 -6.28 -18.62 0.18
N HIS A 169 -5.47 -17.99 1.02
CA HIS A 169 -4.68 -16.82 0.66
C HIS A 169 -3.70 -17.09 -0.50
N LYS A 170 -3.10 -18.29 -0.52
CA LYS A 170 -2.14 -18.70 -1.56
C LYS A 170 -2.79 -18.96 -2.93
N LYS A 171 -4.10 -19.14 -2.98
CA LYS A 171 -4.85 -19.33 -4.22
C LYS A 171 -5.22 -18.04 -4.94
N ARG A 172 -5.13 -16.91 -4.25
CA ARG A 172 -5.53 -15.61 -4.77
C ARG A 172 -4.33 -14.70 -4.93
N SER A 173 -4.15 -14.12 -6.09
CA SER A 173 -3.08 -13.15 -6.36
C SER A 173 -3.66 -11.83 -6.85
N ILE A 174 -3.07 -10.71 -6.46
CA ILE A 174 -3.32 -9.42 -7.10
C ILE A 174 -2.64 -9.47 -8.47
N ILE A 175 -3.40 -9.24 -9.54
CA ILE A 175 -2.91 -9.26 -10.92
C ILE A 175 -2.95 -7.91 -11.60
N GLU A 176 -3.82 -6.99 -11.15
CA GLU A 176 -3.93 -5.67 -11.74
C GLU A 176 -4.37 -4.65 -10.68
N CYS A 177 -3.72 -3.49 -10.68
CA CYS A 177 -4.10 -2.29 -9.94
C CYS A 177 -4.50 -1.23 -10.98
N ILE A 178 -5.71 -0.69 -10.86
CA ILE A 178 -6.26 0.29 -11.81
C ILE A 178 -6.36 1.64 -11.11
N PHE A 179 -5.66 2.63 -11.66
CA PHE A 179 -5.69 4.00 -11.16
C PHE A 179 -6.65 4.83 -12.00
N PHE A 180 -7.52 5.59 -11.33
CA PHE A 180 -8.40 6.56 -11.97
C PHE A 180 -7.72 7.92 -11.95
N VAL A 181 -7.46 8.46 -13.14
CA VAL A 181 -6.68 9.67 -13.35
C VAL A 181 -7.29 10.54 -14.45
N GLU A 182 -6.96 11.82 -14.49
CA GLU A 182 -7.42 12.71 -15.57
C GLU A 182 -6.60 12.55 -16.85
N ASP A 183 -5.29 12.34 -16.73
CA ASP A 183 -4.37 12.16 -17.86
C ASP A 183 -3.56 10.84 -17.75
N PRO A 184 -4.11 9.72 -18.27
CA PRO A 184 -3.44 8.42 -18.21
C PRO A 184 -2.06 8.38 -18.86
N LEU A 185 -1.83 9.16 -19.93
CA LEU A 185 -0.54 9.17 -20.63
C LEU A 185 0.54 9.84 -19.79
N ARG A 186 0.20 10.97 -19.18
CA ARG A 186 1.09 11.68 -18.27
C ARG A 186 1.47 10.80 -17.09
N GLU A 187 0.46 10.27 -16.38
CA GLU A 187 0.66 9.47 -15.17
C GLU A 187 1.44 8.18 -15.46
N THR A 188 1.10 7.47 -16.54
CA THR A 188 1.84 6.26 -16.92
C THR A 188 3.30 6.59 -17.24
N GLY A 189 3.55 7.71 -17.95
CA GLY A 189 4.89 8.16 -18.30
C GLY A 189 5.71 8.49 -17.05
N GLU A 190 5.13 9.21 -16.11
CA GLU A 190 5.78 9.62 -14.87
C GLU A 190 6.10 8.42 -13.97
N TRP A 191 5.13 7.51 -13.77
CA TRP A 191 5.34 6.28 -13.01
C TRP A 191 6.34 5.34 -13.69
N ALA A 192 6.39 5.30 -15.03
CA ALA A 192 7.39 4.52 -15.76
C ALA A 192 8.81 5.04 -15.50
N VAL A 193 9.01 6.36 -15.45
CA VAL A 193 10.29 6.98 -15.08
C VAL A 193 10.62 6.68 -13.62
N LEU A 194 9.65 6.91 -12.71
CA LEU A 194 9.78 6.66 -11.30
C LEU A 194 10.28 5.25 -11.01
N LEU A 195 9.60 4.25 -11.58
CA LEU A 195 9.80 2.82 -11.29
C LEU A 195 10.80 2.13 -12.24
N SER A 196 11.48 2.89 -13.13
CA SER A 196 12.39 2.35 -14.16
C SER A 196 11.74 1.27 -15.02
N GLN A 197 10.48 1.46 -15.40
CA GLN A 197 9.71 0.53 -16.21
C GLN A 197 9.44 1.07 -17.60
N LYS A 198 9.00 0.20 -18.50
CA LYS A 198 8.51 0.59 -19.84
C LYS A 198 7.01 0.80 -19.80
N VAL A 199 6.56 1.81 -20.53
CA VAL A 199 5.12 2.01 -20.80
C VAL A 199 4.63 0.94 -21.76
N GLY A 200 3.54 0.27 -21.40
CA GLY A 200 2.82 -0.65 -22.27
C GLY A 200 1.79 0.05 -23.17
N ASP A 201 1.19 -0.70 -24.09
CA ASP A 201 0.30 -0.15 -25.12
C ASP A 201 -1.06 0.36 -24.57
N ALA A 202 -1.41 -0.04 -23.35
CA ALA A 202 -2.71 0.26 -22.73
C ALA A 202 -2.60 1.25 -21.56
N ASN A 203 -1.66 2.19 -21.60
CA ASN A 203 -1.33 3.09 -20.50
C ASN A 203 -1.10 2.29 -19.21
N ASP A 204 -0.21 1.32 -19.30
CA ASP A 204 0.12 0.44 -18.19
C ASP A 204 1.63 0.27 -18.04
N ILE A 205 2.03 -0.12 -16.86
CA ILE A 205 3.37 -0.61 -16.53
C ILE A 205 3.25 -1.98 -15.85
N ARG A 206 4.32 -2.77 -15.88
CA ARG A 206 4.33 -4.10 -15.30
C ARG A 206 5.51 -4.28 -14.36
N ILE A 207 5.22 -4.75 -13.15
CA ILE A 207 6.25 -5.14 -12.17
C ILE A 207 5.95 -6.58 -11.74
N GLY A 208 6.85 -7.50 -12.10
CA GLY A 208 6.60 -8.93 -11.94
C GLY A 208 5.34 -9.35 -12.71
N ASP A 209 4.42 -10.00 -12.01
CA ASP A 209 3.16 -10.49 -12.58
C ASP A 209 1.99 -9.50 -12.41
N VAL A 210 2.22 -8.31 -11.85
CA VAL A 210 1.18 -7.31 -11.60
C VAL A 210 1.22 -6.22 -12.66
N VAL A 211 0.05 -5.89 -13.20
CA VAL A 211 -0.18 -4.77 -14.12
C VAL A 211 -0.67 -3.56 -13.34
N PHE A 212 -0.09 -2.41 -13.59
CA PHE A 212 -0.51 -1.11 -13.05
C PHE A 212 -1.04 -0.28 -14.23
N ARG A 213 -2.35 -0.11 -14.28
CA ARG A 213 -3.06 0.52 -15.41
C ARG A 213 -3.64 1.85 -15.01
N PHE A 214 -3.48 2.85 -15.86
CA PHE A 214 -4.03 4.18 -15.67
C PHE A 214 -5.20 4.40 -16.64
N VAL A 215 -6.35 4.77 -16.09
CA VAL A 215 -7.62 4.88 -16.84
C VAL A 215 -8.23 6.25 -16.59
N GLU A 216 -8.65 6.91 -17.66
CA GLU A 216 -9.31 8.22 -17.56
C GLU A 216 -10.63 8.11 -16.80
N LYS A 217 -10.75 8.94 -15.75
CA LYS A 217 -11.97 9.13 -14.98
C LYS A 217 -11.99 10.53 -14.38
N GLN A 218 -12.94 11.33 -14.84
CA GLN A 218 -13.10 12.72 -14.37
C GLN A 218 -14.05 12.84 -13.18
N GLY A 219 -13.89 13.92 -12.40
CA GLY A 219 -14.81 14.30 -11.33
C GLY A 219 -14.68 13.49 -10.03
N VAL A 220 -13.54 12.82 -9.84
CA VAL A 220 -13.15 12.11 -8.61
C VAL A 220 -11.70 12.44 -8.28
N PRO A 221 -11.26 12.34 -7.01
CA PRO A 221 -9.85 12.42 -6.71
C PRO A 221 -9.10 11.29 -7.44
N GLU A 222 -7.92 11.59 -7.95
CA GLU A 222 -7.07 10.61 -8.62
C GLU A 222 -6.51 9.62 -7.59
N ARG A 223 -6.90 8.36 -7.69
CA ARG A 223 -6.55 7.32 -6.72
C ARG A 223 -6.44 5.96 -7.38
N LEU A 224 -5.88 5.01 -6.64
CA LEU A 224 -6.15 3.60 -6.92
C LEU A 224 -7.69 3.42 -6.90
N GLY A 225 -8.27 2.97 -8.00
CA GLY A 225 -9.72 2.89 -8.17
C GLY A 225 -10.26 1.47 -8.13
N ASP A 226 -9.44 0.47 -8.50
CA ASP A 226 -9.84 -0.94 -8.50
C ASP A 226 -8.62 -1.85 -8.36
N VAL A 227 -8.81 -3.02 -7.76
CA VAL A 227 -7.80 -4.07 -7.62
C VAL A 227 -8.39 -5.39 -8.09
N ARG A 228 -7.76 -6.00 -9.09
CA ARG A 228 -8.21 -7.27 -9.65
C ARG A 228 -7.37 -8.43 -9.18
N PHE A 229 -8.04 -9.52 -8.99
CA PHE A 229 -7.46 -10.77 -8.48
C PHE A 229 -7.58 -11.88 -9.51
N SER A 230 -6.61 -12.80 -9.51
CA SER A 230 -6.78 -14.12 -10.10
C SER A 230 -7.03 -15.13 -8.99
N ASP A 231 -7.97 -16.02 -9.22
CA ASP A 231 -8.10 -17.22 -8.40
C ASP A 231 -7.24 -18.31 -9.08
N ASN A 232 -6.12 -18.64 -8.45
CA ASN A 232 -5.32 -19.78 -8.84
C ASN A 232 -6.03 -21.04 -8.31
N GLY A 233 -6.83 -21.67 -9.17
CA GLY A 233 -7.66 -22.85 -8.87
C GLY A 233 -6.93 -24.07 -8.29
#